data_403430e23b02efdfb4c68625e497f628
#
_entry.id   403430e23b02efdfb4c68625e497f628
#
_cell.length_a   1.000
_cell.length_b   1.000
_cell.length_c   1.000
_cell.angle_alpha   90.00
_cell.angle_beta   90.00
_cell.angle_gamma   90.00
#
_symmetry.space_group_name_H-M   'P 1'
#
loop_
_entity.id
_entity.type
_entity.pdbx_description
1 polymer ?
#
loop_
_entity_poly.entity_id
_entity_poly.type
_entity_poly.pdbx_seq_one_letter_code
_entity_poly.pdbx_strand_id
1 'polypeptide(L)'
;LAEINSTGSALAFIREAQRAGTRPVVGVELRNGMETVATLMARNNRGLHEMNRFITPFIQEEKPFSSPLPHFSNCWVFYPLETALPRPLLENEFFQIDLSNLHHWEIRYAHRIPRERVALLTPMIFQTKRDFNTHRLLRAIHHNVLLSKLPSEWHSQATAVLVSKRA
;
A
#
# COMPACT_ATOMS: atom_id res chain seq x y z
N LEU A 1 3.43 -7.69 4.02
CA LEU A 1 4.36 -6.84 3.27
C LEU A 1 3.69 -6.36 2.00
N ALA A 2 3.71 -5.06 1.72
CA ALA A 2 3.39 -4.50 0.41
C ALA A 2 4.52 -3.52 0.06
N GLU A 3 5.26 -3.82 -1.00
CA GLU A 3 6.33 -2.96 -1.52
C GLU A 3 5.75 -2.03 -2.60
N ILE A 4 6.40 -0.91 -2.83
CA ILE A 4 5.98 0.03 -3.89
C ILE A 4 6.49 -0.51 -5.23
N ASN A 5 5.57 -0.80 -6.15
CA ASN A 5 5.81 -1.25 -7.52
C ASN A 5 6.77 -2.46 -7.64
N SER A 6 6.91 -3.25 -6.59
CA SER A 6 7.84 -4.37 -6.52
C SER A 6 7.33 -5.47 -5.61
N THR A 7 7.81 -6.68 -5.85
CA THR A 7 7.69 -7.84 -4.96
C THR A 7 9.06 -8.45 -4.66
N GLY A 8 10.14 -7.68 -4.84
CA GLY A 8 11.51 -8.17 -4.80
C GLY A 8 11.92 -8.77 -3.46
N SER A 9 11.43 -8.24 -2.33
CA SER A 9 11.73 -8.78 -1.00
C SER A 9 10.72 -9.82 -0.51
N ALA A 10 9.70 -10.17 -1.33
CA ALA A 10 8.62 -11.08 -0.92
C ALA A 10 9.13 -12.42 -0.37
N LEU A 11 10.07 -13.08 -1.06
CA LEU A 11 10.59 -14.39 -0.63
C LEU A 11 11.40 -14.29 0.66
N ALA A 12 12.20 -13.23 0.82
CA ALA A 12 12.95 -12.99 2.06
C ALA A 12 11.99 -12.75 3.22
N PHE A 13 10.96 -11.93 3.02
CA PHE A 13 9.91 -11.67 4.00
C PHE A 13 9.15 -12.95 4.40
N ILE A 14 8.73 -13.77 3.44
CA ILE A 14 8.03 -15.03 3.71
C ILE A 14 8.88 -15.93 4.62
N ARG A 15 10.16 -16.08 4.30
CA ARG A 15 11.09 -16.92 5.07
C ARG A 15 11.25 -16.44 6.50
N GLU A 16 11.45 -15.13 6.70
CA GLU A 16 11.63 -14.58 8.04
C GLU A 16 10.33 -14.61 8.85
N ALA A 17 9.18 -14.33 8.23
CA ALA A 17 7.88 -14.43 8.87
C ALA A 17 7.58 -15.87 9.35
N GLN A 18 7.89 -16.87 8.51
CA GLN A 18 7.75 -18.28 8.90
C GLN A 18 8.65 -18.66 10.06
N ARG A 19 9.91 -18.19 10.07
CA ARG A 19 10.84 -18.39 11.22
C ARG A 19 10.32 -17.77 12.50
N ALA A 20 9.64 -16.62 12.39
CA ALA A 20 9.01 -15.93 13.51
C ALA A 20 7.63 -16.53 13.91
N GLY A 21 7.19 -17.62 13.30
CA GLY A 21 5.87 -18.21 13.55
C GLY A 21 4.69 -17.35 13.10
N THR A 22 4.91 -16.38 12.20
CA THR A 22 3.89 -15.45 11.70
C THR A 22 3.44 -15.86 10.31
N ARG A 23 2.14 -15.77 10.04
CA ARG A 23 1.58 -16.03 8.70
C ARG A 23 1.89 -14.85 7.76
N PRO A 24 2.71 -15.02 6.73
CA PRO A 24 3.02 -13.95 5.80
C PRO A 24 1.86 -13.69 4.83
N VAL A 25 1.60 -12.42 4.56
CA VAL A 25 0.78 -11.96 3.44
C VAL A 25 1.63 -11.03 2.61
N VAL A 26 1.71 -11.29 1.30
CA VAL A 26 2.50 -10.50 0.36
C VAL A 26 1.58 -9.70 -0.54
N GLY A 27 1.96 -8.47 -0.79
CA GLY A 27 1.25 -7.55 -1.66
C GLY A 27 2.19 -6.61 -2.40
N VAL A 28 1.62 -5.75 -3.20
CA VAL A 28 2.29 -4.65 -3.89
C VAL A 28 1.41 -3.41 -3.83
N GLU A 29 1.99 -2.28 -3.50
CA GLU A 29 1.36 -0.98 -3.62
C GLU A 29 1.72 -0.38 -4.97
N LEU A 30 0.74 -0.26 -5.85
CA LEU A 30 0.90 0.31 -7.19
C LEU A 30 0.85 1.83 -7.10
N ARG A 31 1.92 2.49 -7.56
CA ARG A 31 2.02 3.96 -7.57
C ARG A 31 2.43 4.49 -8.93
N ASN A 32 1.84 5.63 -9.27
CA ASN A 32 2.31 6.52 -10.34
C ASN A 32 2.97 7.73 -9.66
N GLY A 33 4.30 7.72 -9.57
CA GLY A 33 5.02 8.70 -8.78
C GLY A 33 4.65 8.64 -7.29
N MET A 34 4.00 9.68 -6.77
CA MET A 34 3.54 9.75 -5.38
C MET A 34 2.11 9.29 -5.17
N GLU A 35 1.34 9.14 -6.25
CA GLU A 35 -0.06 8.76 -6.20
C GLU A 35 -0.22 7.24 -6.11
N THR A 36 -0.96 6.77 -5.11
CA THR A 36 -1.33 5.37 -4.98
C THR A 36 -2.51 5.07 -5.89
N VAL A 37 -2.33 4.13 -6.82
CA VAL A 37 -3.38 3.66 -7.73
C VAL A 37 -4.23 2.59 -7.05
N ALA A 38 -3.59 1.59 -6.45
CA ALA A 38 -4.22 0.54 -5.67
C ALA A 38 -3.16 -0.25 -4.88
N THR A 39 -3.62 -1.02 -3.89
CA THR A 39 -2.81 -2.05 -3.22
C THR A 39 -3.36 -3.43 -3.58
N LEU A 40 -2.50 -4.32 -4.05
CA LEU A 40 -2.83 -5.72 -4.29
C LEU A 40 -2.29 -6.57 -3.15
N MET A 41 -3.07 -7.56 -2.69
CA MET A 41 -2.60 -8.57 -1.72
C MET A 41 -2.90 -9.97 -2.22
N ALA A 42 -1.87 -10.81 -2.29
CA ALA A 42 -2.01 -12.21 -2.74
C ALA A 42 -2.81 -13.03 -1.73
N ARG A 43 -3.82 -13.75 -2.20
CA ARG A 43 -4.58 -14.72 -1.43
C ARG A 43 -3.83 -16.06 -1.30
N ASN A 44 -2.99 -16.36 -2.28
CA ASN A 44 -2.20 -17.58 -2.41
C ASN A 44 -1.03 -17.37 -3.40
N ASN A 45 -0.27 -18.43 -3.69
CA ASN A 45 0.86 -18.36 -4.61
C ASN A 45 0.47 -17.96 -6.05
N ARG A 46 -0.76 -18.30 -6.49
CA ARG A 46 -1.26 -17.88 -7.81
C ARG A 46 -1.46 -16.36 -7.83
N GLY A 47 -1.91 -15.78 -6.72
CA GLY A 47 -2.03 -14.32 -6.59
C GLY A 47 -0.67 -13.60 -6.69
N LEU A 48 0.37 -14.15 -6.08
CA LEU A 48 1.73 -13.61 -6.25
C LEU A 48 2.18 -13.66 -7.71
N HIS A 49 1.87 -14.77 -8.41
CA HIS A 49 2.15 -14.89 -9.82
C HIS A 49 1.35 -13.89 -10.68
N GLU A 50 0.04 -13.73 -10.41
CA GLU A 50 -0.81 -12.73 -11.08
C GLU A 50 -0.25 -11.31 -10.91
N MET A 51 0.14 -10.93 -9.69
CA MET A 51 0.76 -9.63 -9.42
C MET A 51 2.05 -9.43 -10.23
N ASN A 52 2.98 -10.37 -10.17
CA ASN A 52 4.25 -10.26 -10.88
C ASN A 52 4.06 -10.19 -12.39
N ARG A 53 3.17 -11.01 -12.94
CA ARG A 53 2.84 -10.97 -14.36
C ARG A 53 2.24 -9.63 -14.79
N PHE A 54 1.45 -9.01 -13.91
CA PHE A 54 0.85 -7.72 -14.17
C PHE A 54 1.87 -6.57 -14.09
N ILE A 55 2.68 -6.49 -13.02
CA ILE A 55 3.58 -5.34 -12.79
C ILE A 55 4.79 -5.33 -13.73
N THR A 56 5.28 -6.50 -14.15
CA THR A 56 6.52 -6.61 -14.94
C THR A 56 6.52 -5.77 -16.22
N PRO A 57 5.52 -5.83 -17.10
CA PRO A 57 5.52 -5.01 -18.31
C PRO A 57 5.46 -3.51 -18.01
N PHE A 58 4.70 -3.09 -17.00
CA PHE A 58 4.61 -1.67 -16.64
C PHE A 58 5.94 -1.11 -16.16
N ILE A 59 6.69 -1.89 -15.36
CA ILE A 59 7.99 -1.48 -14.85
C ILE A 59 9.04 -1.50 -15.97
N GLN A 60 9.05 -2.52 -16.83
CA GLN A 60 10.01 -2.62 -17.93
C GLN A 60 9.82 -1.53 -18.99
N GLU A 61 8.58 -1.12 -19.23
CA GLU A 61 8.24 -0.11 -20.24
C GLU A 61 8.05 1.29 -19.62
N GLU A 62 8.28 1.44 -18.30
CA GLU A 62 8.07 2.69 -17.53
C GLU A 62 6.67 3.30 -17.74
N LYS A 63 5.66 2.46 -17.93
CA LYS A 63 4.27 2.88 -18.15
C LYS A 63 3.55 3.14 -16.83
N PRO A 64 2.67 4.16 -16.76
CA PRO A 64 1.82 4.35 -15.60
C PRO A 64 0.76 3.25 -15.51
N PHE A 65 0.41 2.87 -14.27
CA PHE A 65 -0.73 1.99 -14.01
C PHE A 65 -2.04 2.72 -14.28
N SER A 66 -3.00 2.04 -14.91
CA SER A 66 -4.34 2.57 -15.15
C SER A 66 -5.30 2.17 -14.02
N SER A 67 -6.33 2.98 -13.78
CA SER A 67 -7.46 2.66 -12.91
C SER A 67 -8.74 2.70 -13.76
N PRO A 68 -9.68 1.72 -13.58
CA PRO A 68 -9.58 0.56 -12.71
C PRO A 68 -8.57 -0.48 -13.21
N LEU A 69 -8.07 -1.26 -12.26
CA LEU A 69 -7.19 -2.39 -12.59
C LEU A 69 -7.96 -3.52 -13.31
N PRO A 70 -7.28 -4.39 -14.05
CA PRO A 70 -7.90 -5.61 -14.57
C PRO A 70 -8.35 -6.53 -13.43
N HIS A 71 -9.20 -7.50 -13.73
CA HIS A 71 -9.65 -8.46 -12.75
C HIS A 71 -8.51 -9.39 -12.31
N PHE A 72 -8.34 -9.55 -10.99
CA PHE A 72 -7.43 -10.49 -10.36
C PHE A 72 -8.23 -11.58 -9.65
N SER A 73 -8.07 -12.83 -10.06
CA SER A 73 -8.83 -13.95 -9.45
C SER A 73 -8.28 -14.38 -8.10
N ASN A 74 -6.99 -14.19 -7.85
CA ASN A 74 -6.30 -14.68 -6.66
C ASN A 74 -5.68 -13.56 -5.81
N CYS A 75 -6.09 -12.31 -6.01
CA CYS A 75 -5.69 -11.18 -5.19
C CYS A 75 -6.89 -10.47 -4.58
N TRP A 76 -6.69 -9.84 -3.43
CA TRP A 76 -7.51 -8.76 -2.96
C TRP A 76 -6.99 -7.46 -3.56
N VAL A 77 -7.90 -6.57 -3.98
CA VAL A 77 -7.57 -5.26 -4.56
C VAL A 77 -8.15 -4.18 -3.66
N PHE A 78 -7.32 -3.23 -3.28
CA PHE A 78 -7.70 -2.12 -2.40
C PHE A 78 -7.44 -0.81 -3.12
N TYR A 79 -8.49 -0.07 -3.42
CA TYR A 79 -8.42 1.26 -4.03
C TYR A 79 -8.41 2.36 -2.96
N PRO A 80 -7.67 3.46 -3.14
CA PRO A 80 -7.84 4.65 -2.31
C PRO A 80 -9.30 5.09 -2.27
N LEU A 81 -9.74 5.64 -1.13
CA LEU A 81 -11.14 6.00 -0.89
C LEU A 81 -11.70 6.98 -1.93
N GLU A 82 -10.86 7.88 -2.43
CA GLU A 82 -11.22 8.92 -3.41
C GLU A 82 -11.18 8.42 -4.86
N THR A 83 -10.82 7.17 -5.10
CA THR A 83 -10.74 6.63 -6.47
C THR A 83 -12.12 6.57 -7.12
N ALA A 84 -12.29 7.31 -8.20
CA ALA A 84 -13.50 7.23 -9.03
C ALA A 84 -13.42 5.97 -9.91
N LEU A 85 -14.24 4.97 -9.61
CA LEU A 85 -14.35 3.78 -10.44
C LEU A 85 -15.54 3.89 -11.38
N PRO A 86 -15.38 3.57 -12.68
CA PRO A 86 -16.46 3.66 -13.67
C PRO A 86 -17.48 2.52 -13.56
N ARG A 87 -17.27 1.59 -12.63
CA ARG A 87 -18.09 0.41 -12.37
C ARG A 87 -18.18 0.10 -10.88
N PRO A 88 -19.15 -0.68 -10.42
CA PRO A 88 -19.17 -1.21 -9.06
C PRO A 88 -17.91 -2.05 -8.75
N LEU A 89 -17.56 -2.11 -7.47
CA LEU A 89 -16.49 -3.00 -6.98
C LEU A 89 -16.84 -4.46 -7.26
N LEU A 90 -15.86 -5.21 -7.70
CA LEU A 90 -15.94 -6.68 -7.77
C LEU A 90 -15.91 -7.29 -6.37
N GLU A 91 -16.20 -8.59 -6.26
CA GLU A 91 -16.27 -9.28 -4.98
C GLU A 91 -14.99 -9.17 -4.14
N ASN A 92 -13.84 -9.20 -4.82
CA ASN A 92 -12.50 -9.13 -4.21
C ASN A 92 -11.90 -7.71 -4.20
N GLU A 93 -12.69 -6.69 -4.47
CA GLU A 93 -12.27 -5.29 -4.48
C GLU A 93 -12.86 -4.53 -3.31
N PHE A 94 -12.05 -3.64 -2.71
CA PHE A 94 -12.40 -2.86 -1.54
C PHE A 94 -11.84 -1.45 -1.67
N PHE A 95 -12.39 -0.51 -0.91
CA PHE A 95 -11.73 0.76 -0.65
C PHE A 95 -10.83 0.63 0.59
N GLN A 96 -9.62 1.19 0.52
CA GLN A 96 -8.71 1.25 1.66
C GLN A 96 -8.83 2.59 2.37
N ILE A 97 -8.81 2.53 3.68
CA ILE A 97 -8.66 3.67 4.57
C ILE A 97 -7.54 3.37 5.57
N ASP A 98 -6.93 4.42 6.09
CA ASP A 98 -6.08 4.33 7.27
C ASP A 98 -6.79 4.91 8.51
N LEU A 99 -6.16 4.82 9.67
CA LEU A 99 -6.74 5.35 10.91
C LEU A 99 -6.97 6.86 10.87
N SER A 100 -6.18 7.61 10.10
CA SER A 100 -6.34 9.06 9.97
C SER A 100 -7.55 9.43 9.12
N ASN A 101 -7.92 8.57 8.15
CA ASN A 101 -9.02 8.78 7.23
C ASN A 101 -10.34 8.17 7.68
N LEU A 102 -10.38 7.45 8.80
CA LEU A 102 -11.59 6.79 9.30
C LEU A 102 -12.75 7.78 9.50
N HIS A 103 -12.49 8.89 10.18
CA HIS A 103 -13.52 9.93 10.41
C HIS A 103 -13.97 10.60 9.10
N HIS A 104 -13.06 10.80 8.16
CA HIS A 104 -13.39 11.32 6.82
C HIS A 104 -14.33 10.37 6.06
N TRP A 105 -14.08 9.04 6.13
CA TRP A 105 -14.97 8.06 5.55
C TRP A 105 -16.35 8.07 6.22
N GLU A 106 -16.44 8.10 7.55
CA GLU A 106 -17.70 8.11 8.29
C GLU A 106 -18.59 9.29 7.88
N ILE A 107 -18.01 10.47 7.72
CA ILE A 107 -18.79 11.69 7.39
C ILE A 107 -19.17 11.73 5.91
N ARG A 108 -18.24 11.43 5.00
CA ARG A 108 -18.42 11.71 3.57
C ARG A 108 -18.86 10.52 2.73
N TYR A 109 -18.49 9.31 3.14
CA TYR A 109 -18.62 8.13 2.27
C TYR A 109 -19.47 6.99 2.82
N ALA A 110 -19.71 6.92 4.14
CA ALA A 110 -20.42 5.81 4.77
C ALA A 110 -21.85 5.61 4.21
N HIS A 111 -22.48 6.68 3.69
CA HIS A 111 -23.79 6.60 3.04
C HIS A 111 -23.77 6.02 1.62
N ARG A 112 -22.59 5.95 0.97
CA ARG A 112 -22.41 5.45 -0.41
C ARG A 112 -21.60 4.16 -0.47
N ILE A 113 -20.64 4.00 0.46
CA ILE A 113 -19.74 2.86 0.51
C ILE A 113 -20.08 2.05 1.75
N PRO A 114 -20.68 0.86 1.61
CA PRO A 114 -21.03 0.03 2.74
C PRO A 114 -19.75 -0.45 3.47
N ARG A 115 -19.87 -0.63 4.77
CA ARG A 115 -18.74 -0.95 5.66
C ARG A 115 -18.00 -2.23 5.25
N GLU A 116 -18.71 -3.19 4.68
CA GLU A 116 -18.19 -4.47 4.19
C GLU A 116 -17.28 -4.31 2.98
N ARG A 117 -17.29 -3.14 2.35
CA ARG A 117 -16.45 -2.78 1.19
C ARG A 117 -15.29 -1.86 1.55
N VAL A 118 -15.04 -1.68 2.83
CA VAL A 118 -13.93 -0.85 3.33
C VAL A 118 -12.97 -1.71 4.13
N ALA A 119 -11.69 -1.58 3.84
CA ALA A 119 -10.61 -2.23 4.56
C ALA A 119 -9.71 -1.20 5.24
N LEU A 120 -9.38 -1.44 6.50
CA LEU A 120 -8.41 -0.63 7.23
C LEU A 120 -7.00 -1.15 6.92
N LEU A 121 -6.24 -0.36 6.16
CA LEU A 121 -4.84 -0.61 5.83
C LEU A 121 -3.98 0.50 6.42
N THR A 122 -3.40 0.25 7.58
CA THR A 122 -2.49 1.20 8.22
C THR A 122 -1.05 0.89 7.80
N PRO A 123 -0.36 1.81 7.10
CA PRO A 123 1.04 1.59 6.76
C PRO A 123 1.89 1.56 8.03
N MET A 124 2.77 0.56 8.15
CA MET A 124 3.79 0.46 9.18
C MET A 124 5.15 0.43 8.49
N ILE A 125 5.83 1.56 8.50
CA ILE A 125 7.08 1.76 7.74
C ILE A 125 8.27 1.85 8.68
N PHE A 126 8.07 2.38 9.88
CA PHE A 126 9.12 2.67 10.85
C PHE A 126 8.92 1.86 12.12
N GLN A 127 10.02 1.41 12.72
CA GLN A 127 10.00 0.81 14.03
C GLN A 127 10.06 1.88 15.13
N THR A 128 10.82 2.94 14.88
CA THR A 128 11.06 4.02 15.84
C THR A 128 10.97 5.40 15.20
N LYS A 129 10.87 6.44 16.04
CA LYS A 129 10.97 7.84 15.60
C LYS A 129 12.32 8.15 14.93
N ARG A 130 13.39 7.44 15.32
CA ARG A 130 14.71 7.59 14.70
C ARG A 130 14.68 7.15 13.23
N ASP A 131 14.00 6.04 12.94
CA ASP A 131 13.87 5.53 11.56
C ASP A 131 13.10 6.52 10.68
N PHE A 132 12.06 7.13 11.22
CA PHE A 132 11.34 8.21 10.54
C PHE A 132 12.25 9.40 10.21
N ASN A 133 13.08 9.85 11.17
CA ASN A 133 14.02 10.94 10.92
C ASN A 133 15.08 10.56 9.87
N THR A 134 15.56 9.31 9.91
CA THR A 134 16.50 8.77 8.91
C THR A 134 15.85 8.74 7.53
N HIS A 135 14.58 8.30 7.44
CA HIS A 135 13.82 8.31 6.19
C HIS A 135 13.71 9.72 5.61
N ARG A 136 13.36 10.72 6.42
CA ARG A 136 13.29 12.11 5.97
C ARG A 136 14.63 12.62 5.44
N LEU A 137 15.72 12.28 6.13
CA LEU A 137 17.07 12.65 5.68
C LEU A 137 17.41 12.02 4.32
N LEU A 138 17.14 10.72 4.15
CA LEU A 138 17.34 10.03 2.88
C LEU A 138 16.49 10.62 1.74
N ARG A 139 15.23 11.01 2.04
CA ARG A 139 14.37 11.68 1.06
C ARG A 139 14.90 13.07 0.68
N ALA A 140 15.40 13.83 1.65
CA ALA A 140 16.00 15.13 1.39
C ALA A 140 17.26 15.02 0.51
N ILE A 141 18.10 14.01 0.76
CA ILE A 141 19.27 13.69 -0.07
C ILE A 141 18.84 13.28 -1.48
N HIS A 142 17.87 12.38 -1.60
CA HIS A 142 17.35 11.90 -2.89
C HIS A 142 16.82 13.04 -3.77
N HIS A 143 16.12 14.01 -3.17
CA HIS A 143 15.57 15.17 -3.90
C HIS A 143 16.52 16.36 -3.96
N ASN A 144 17.72 16.24 -3.40
CA ASN A 144 18.72 17.30 -3.33
C ASN A 144 18.18 18.60 -2.72
N VAL A 145 17.44 18.49 -1.61
CA VAL A 145 16.89 19.62 -0.87
C VAL A 145 17.34 19.59 0.59
N LEU A 146 17.29 20.74 1.26
CA LEU A 146 17.53 20.80 2.71
C LEU A 146 16.41 20.08 3.46
N LEU A 147 16.74 19.39 4.55
CA LEU A 147 15.77 18.68 5.38
C LEU A 147 14.63 19.59 5.88
N SER A 148 14.95 20.86 6.17
CA SER A 148 13.98 21.88 6.58
C SER A 148 13.03 22.34 5.47
N LYS A 149 13.37 22.06 4.21
CA LYS A 149 12.59 22.41 3.02
C LYS A 149 11.95 21.19 2.36
N LEU A 150 12.07 20.00 2.97
CA LEU A 150 11.48 18.78 2.44
C LEU A 150 9.94 18.85 2.58
N PRO A 151 9.17 18.84 1.47
CA PRO A 151 7.72 18.85 1.51
C PRO A 151 7.16 17.59 2.20
N SER A 152 6.03 17.74 2.89
CA SER A 152 5.39 16.64 3.64
C SER A 152 4.92 15.50 2.73
N GLU A 153 4.55 15.80 1.50
CA GLU A 153 4.14 14.82 0.48
C GLU A 153 5.30 13.97 -0.06
N TRP A 154 6.55 14.37 0.16
CA TRP A 154 7.73 13.63 -0.32
C TRP A 154 8.27 12.60 0.67
N HIS A 155 7.65 12.47 1.82
CA HIS A 155 8.00 11.45 2.82
C HIS A 155 6.76 10.86 3.49
N SER A 156 6.92 9.67 4.06
CA SER A 156 5.83 9.02 4.80
C SER A 156 5.46 9.79 6.07
N GLN A 157 4.26 9.56 6.59
CA GLN A 157 3.79 10.22 7.80
C GLN A 157 4.54 9.69 9.05
N ALA A 158 4.75 10.55 10.04
CA ALA A 158 5.39 10.18 11.30
C ALA A 158 4.60 9.13 12.11
N THR A 159 3.32 9.00 11.83
CA THR A 159 2.40 8.03 12.45
C THR A 159 2.53 6.61 11.91
N ALA A 160 3.25 6.42 10.79
CA ALA A 160 3.50 5.10 10.19
C ALA A 160 4.52 4.26 10.98
N VAL A 161 4.41 4.26 12.30
CA VAL A 161 5.30 3.54 13.25
C VAL A 161 4.63 2.25 13.70
N LEU A 162 5.43 1.18 13.83
CA LEU A 162 4.96 -0.08 14.39
C LEU A 162 4.49 0.14 15.84
N VAL A 163 3.19 0.00 16.06
CA VAL A 163 2.62 0.08 17.41
C VAL A 163 2.77 -1.29 18.07
N SER A 164 3.61 -1.38 19.11
CA SER A 164 3.65 -2.57 19.94
C SER A 164 2.32 -2.72 20.68
N LYS A 165 1.73 -3.91 20.67
CA LYS A 165 0.64 -4.25 21.57
C LYS A 165 1.18 -4.03 22.99
N ARG A 166 0.72 -3.00 23.69
CA ARG A 166 0.92 -2.94 25.15
C ARG A 166 0.13 -4.12 25.72
N ALA A 167 0.86 -5.02 26.41
CA ALA A 167 0.27 -6.10 27.18
C ALA A 167 -0.62 -5.54 28.31
#